data_61bb8963c2a892f7a439694c9f53c247
#
_entry.id   61bb8963c2a892f7a439694c9f53c247
#
_cell.length_a   1.000
_cell.length_b   1.000
_cell.length_c   1.000
_cell.angle_alpha   90.00
_cell.angle_beta   90.00
_cell.angle_gamma   90.00
#
_symmetry.space_group_name_H-M   'P 1'
#
loop_
_entity.id
_entity.type
_entity.pdbx_description
1 polymer ?
#
loop_
_entity_poly.entity_id
_entity_poly.type
_entity_poly.pdbx_seq_one_letter_code
_entity_poly.pdbx_strand_id
1 'polypeptide(L)'
;MNANILMVDDSKTIRFQVRKILEAEPDHDYKISEAGDGKEALDFVAASTKEQLPDLVLLDRNMPRMNGDEFIRIFKADPFWGHIPVLFLTTHGEIEELVKGLTELQADDYLGKPFNPSELQARVKSLLRVRMAEKETLRLNSELDVSL
;
A
#
# COMPACT_ATOMS: atom_id res chain seq x y z
N MET A 1 1.51 -15.62 6.03
CA MET A 1 0.49 -14.60 5.69
C MET A 1 0.48 -14.38 4.19
N ASN A 2 -0.65 -14.61 3.57
CA ASN A 2 -0.82 -14.40 2.13
C ASN A 2 -1.47 -13.04 1.90
N ALA A 3 -0.86 -12.19 1.09
CA ALA A 3 -1.36 -10.85 0.85
C ALA A 3 -0.99 -10.36 -0.54
N ASN A 4 -1.83 -9.49 -1.08
CA ASN A 4 -1.60 -8.79 -2.35
C ASN A 4 -1.00 -7.42 -2.03
N ILE A 5 0.13 -7.11 -2.64
CA ILE A 5 0.82 -5.82 -2.45
C ILE A 5 0.96 -5.15 -3.81
N LEU A 6 0.58 -3.88 -3.90
CA LEU A 6 0.80 -3.06 -5.07
C LEU A 6 1.96 -2.11 -4.81
N MET A 7 3.03 -2.23 -5.59
CA MET A 7 4.21 -1.36 -5.52
C MET A 7 4.15 -0.31 -6.63
N VAL A 8 4.06 0.96 -6.24
CA VAL A 8 3.91 2.09 -7.16
C VAL A 8 5.14 3.00 -7.06
N ASP A 9 6.00 2.94 -8.07
CA ASP A 9 7.24 3.73 -8.14
C ASP A 9 7.67 3.76 -9.60
N ASP A 10 8.13 4.90 -10.09
CA ASP A 10 8.59 5.02 -11.48
C ASP A 10 9.97 4.39 -11.71
N SER A 11 10.71 4.08 -10.66
CA SER A 11 12.01 3.43 -10.73
C SER A 11 11.88 1.91 -10.73
N LYS A 12 12.24 1.28 -11.83
CA LYS A 12 12.30 -0.19 -11.92
C LYS A 12 13.27 -0.77 -10.89
N THR A 13 14.37 -0.07 -10.63
CA THR A 13 15.38 -0.49 -9.65
C THR A 13 14.79 -0.55 -8.24
N ILE A 14 14.06 0.46 -7.84
CA ILE A 14 13.40 0.50 -6.53
C ILE A 14 12.35 -0.61 -6.43
N ARG A 15 11.52 -0.79 -7.46
CA ARG A 15 10.52 -1.87 -7.46
C ARG A 15 11.17 -3.24 -7.32
N PHE A 16 12.29 -3.46 -8.01
CA PHE A 16 13.06 -4.71 -7.90
C PHE A 16 13.60 -4.91 -6.48
N GLN A 17 14.19 -3.87 -5.89
CA GLN A 17 14.72 -3.93 -4.52
C GLN A 17 13.64 -4.26 -3.50
N VAL A 18 12.49 -3.59 -3.59
CA VAL A 18 11.36 -3.83 -2.69
C VAL A 18 10.86 -5.27 -2.84
N ARG A 19 10.71 -5.73 -4.07
CA ARG A 19 10.28 -7.12 -4.34
C ARG A 19 11.23 -8.11 -3.69
N LYS A 20 12.53 -7.93 -3.86
CA LYS A 20 13.54 -8.84 -3.27
C LYS A 20 13.49 -8.85 -1.74
N ILE A 21 13.31 -7.69 -1.12
CA ILE A 21 13.21 -7.58 0.33
C ILE A 21 11.96 -8.33 0.84
N LEU A 22 10.84 -8.15 0.19
CA LEU A 22 9.58 -8.76 0.62
C LEU A 22 9.54 -10.27 0.33
N GLU A 23 10.08 -10.71 -0.80
CA GLU A 23 10.15 -12.13 -1.15
C GLU A 23 11.10 -12.91 -0.24
N ALA A 24 12.06 -12.24 0.41
CA ALA A 24 12.99 -12.86 1.34
C ALA A 24 12.36 -13.21 2.70
N GLU A 25 11.15 -12.72 2.98
CA GLU A 25 10.45 -13.01 4.23
C GLU A 25 9.99 -14.46 4.27
N PRO A 26 10.50 -15.28 5.22
CA PRO A 26 10.00 -16.63 5.38
C PRO A 26 8.57 -16.59 5.94
N ASP A 27 7.78 -17.59 5.68
CA ASP A 27 6.40 -17.74 6.16
C ASP A 27 5.39 -16.73 5.58
N HIS A 28 5.81 -15.91 4.60
CA HIS A 28 4.93 -14.97 3.91
C HIS A 28 4.91 -15.26 2.42
N ASP A 29 3.71 -15.30 1.86
CA ASP A 29 3.51 -15.45 0.43
C ASP A 29 2.83 -14.17 -0.09
N TYR A 30 3.64 -13.22 -0.53
CA TYR A 30 3.16 -11.96 -1.06
C TYR A 30 3.07 -12.01 -2.58
N LYS A 31 1.89 -11.71 -3.09
CA LYS A 31 1.70 -11.50 -4.52
C LYS A 31 1.90 -10.01 -4.79
N ILE A 32 3.00 -9.67 -5.46
CA ILE A 32 3.40 -8.29 -5.67
C ILE A 32 3.11 -7.90 -7.12
N SER A 33 2.30 -6.85 -7.27
CA SER A 33 2.02 -6.21 -8.56
C SER A 33 2.71 -4.85 -8.58
N GLU A 34 3.05 -4.37 -9.78
CA GLU A 34 3.84 -3.15 -9.95
C GLU A 34 3.13 -2.15 -10.86
N ALA A 35 3.29 -0.87 -10.55
CA ALA A 35 2.84 0.23 -11.39
C ALA A 35 3.91 1.31 -11.41
N GLY A 36 4.08 1.97 -12.54
CA GLY A 36 5.12 2.99 -12.74
C GLY A 36 4.69 4.41 -12.39
N ASP A 37 3.41 4.66 -12.18
CA ASP A 37 2.88 5.95 -11.76
C ASP A 37 1.48 5.79 -11.16
N GLY A 38 0.91 6.91 -10.68
CA GLY A 38 -0.40 6.89 -10.04
C GLY A 38 -1.54 6.55 -10.99
N LYS A 39 -1.44 6.93 -12.26
CA LYS A 39 -2.46 6.63 -13.27
C LYS A 39 -2.53 5.13 -13.53
N GLU A 40 -1.37 4.51 -13.74
CA GLU A 40 -1.26 3.07 -13.94
C GLU A 40 -1.78 2.30 -12.71
N ALA A 41 -1.48 2.80 -11.51
CA ALA A 41 -1.96 2.20 -10.26
C ALA A 41 -3.49 2.28 -10.14
N LEU A 42 -4.10 3.40 -10.47
CA LEU A 42 -5.56 3.53 -10.48
C LEU A 42 -6.21 2.61 -11.50
N ASP A 43 -5.63 2.51 -12.70
CA ASP A 43 -6.12 1.60 -13.73
C ASP A 43 -6.04 0.15 -13.25
N PHE A 44 -4.97 -0.21 -12.56
CA PHE A 44 -4.81 -1.56 -12.00
C PHE A 44 -5.92 -1.88 -10.98
N VAL A 45 -6.17 -1.00 -10.00
CA VAL A 45 -7.19 -1.28 -8.99
C VAL A 45 -8.60 -1.26 -9.58
N ALA A 46 -8.86 -0.39 -10.55
CA ALA A 46 -10.16 -0.33 -11.21
C ALA A 46 -10.46 -1.60 -12.03
N ALA A 47 -9.43 -2.24 -12.58
CA ALA A 47 -9.57 -3.48 -13.35
C ALA A 47 -9.51 -4.74 -12.49
N SER A 48 -9.19 -4.63 -11.20
CA SER A 48 -8.99 -5.78 -10.31
C SER A 48 -10.32 -6.34 -9.82
N THR A 49 -10.39 -7.66 -9.73
CA THR A 49 -11.47 -8.33 -9.01
C THR A 49 -11.27 -8.11 -7.50
N LYS A 50 -12.27 -8.42 -6.69
CA LYS A 50 -12.18 -8.30 -5.24
C LYS A 50 -10.98 -9.08 -4.68
N GLU A 51 -10.72 -10.26 -5.21
CA GLU A 51 -9.62 -11.13 -4.78
C GLU A 51 -8.25 -10.60 -5.23
N GLN A 52 -8.20 -9.79 -6.26
CA GLN A 52 -6.97 -9.22 -6.82
C GLN A 52 -6.61 -7.86 -6.22
N LEU A 53 -7.56 -7.22 -5.54
CA LEU A 53 -7.30 -5.92 -4.92
C LEU A 53 -6.14 -6.00 -3.94
N PRO A 54 -5.29 -4.96 -3.89
CA PRO A 54 -4.19 -4.97 -2.93
C PRO A 54 -4.69 -4.90 -1.48
N ASP A 55 -3.95 -5.54 -0.61
CA ASP A 55 -4.12 -5.43 0.84
C ASP A 55 -3.25 -4.32 1.41
N LEU A 56 -2.28 -3.86 0.63
CA LEU A 56 -1.35 -2.78 0.98
C LEU A 56 -0.82 -2.16 -0.31
N VAL A 57 -0.73 -0.84 -0.33
CA VAL A 57 -0.07 -0.08 -1.40
C VAL A 57 1.21 0.54 -0.86
N LEU A 58 2.33 0.27 -1.54
CA LEU A 58 3.62 0.94 -1.30
C LEU A 58 3.74 2.02 -2.37
N LEU A 59 3.88 3.27 -1.97
CA LEU A 59 3.68 4.39 -2.88
C LEU A 59 4.84 5.38 -2.83
N ASP A 60 5.49 5.63 -3.97
CA ASP A 60 6.43 6.72 -4.12
C ASP A 60 5.68 8.04 -4.31
N ARG A 61 6.28 9.14 -3.90
CA ARG A 61 5.68 10.46 -4.01
C ARG A 61 5.87 11.07 -5.39
N ASN A 62 7.09 10.98 -5.93
CA ASN A 62 7.49 11.70 -7.15
C ASN A 62 7.49 10.79 -8.37
N MET A 63 6.43 10.90 -9.16
CA MET A 63 6.23 10.07 -10.36
C MET A 63 5.66 10.92 -11.49
N PRO A 64 5.90 10.54 -12.77
CA PRO A 64 5.30 11.25 -13.90
C PRO A 64 3.80 10.98 -14.02
N ARG A 65 3.11 11.75 -14.82
CA ARG A 65 1.68 11.69 -15.13
C ARG A 65 0.78 11.92 -13.92
N MET A 66 0.88 11.09 -12.89
CA MET A 66 0.16 11.27 -11.63
C MET A 66 1.11 10.90 -10.49
N ASN A 67 1.39 11.85 -9.61
CA ASN A 67 2.28 11.64 -8.46
C ASN A 67 1.54 10.95 -7.31
N GLY A 68 2.29 10.63 -6.25
CA GLY A 68 1.74 9.92 -5.10
C GLY A 68 0.69 10.71 -4.33
N ASP A 69 0.86 12.03 -4.23
CA ASP A 69 -0.09 12.91 -3.53
C ASP A 69 -1.45 12.91 -4.24
N GLU A 70 -1.45 13.00 -5.55
CA GLU A 70 -2.67 12.93 -6.36
C GLU A 70 -3.34 11.56 -6.28
N PHE A 71 -2.53 10.51 -6.40
CA PHE A 71 -3.02 9.13 -6.30
C PHE A 71 -3.73 8.89 -4.97
N ILE A 72 -3.09 9.23 -3.85
CA ILE A 72 -3.64 8.91 -2.53
C ILE A 72 -4.95 9.67 -2.26
N ARG A 73 -5.08 10.90 -2.75
CA ARG A 73 -6.31 11.67 -2.60
C ARG A 73 -7.49 10.99 -3.28
N ILE A 74 -7.27 10.51 -4.50
CA ILE A 74 -8.29 9.80 -5.27
C ILE A 74 -8.58 8.44 -4.63
N PHE A 75 -7.53 7.70 -4.29
CA PHE A 75 -7.63 6.35 -3.75
C PHE A 75 -8.37 6.33 -2.41
N LYS A 76 -8.00 7.21 -1.50
CA LYS A 76 -8.60 7.27 -0.16
C LYS A 76 -10.03 7.84 -0.17
N ALA A 77 -10.40 8.59 -1.19
CA ALA A 77 -11.76 9.11 -1.33
C ALA A 77 -12.75 8.05 -1.87
N ASP A 78 -12.25 6.97 -2.45
CA ASP A 78 -13.10 5.92 -2.99
C ASP A 78 -13.66 5.04 -1.86
N PRO A 79 -14.97 4.78 -1.80
CA PRO A 79 -15.57 4.00 -0.72
C PRO A 79 -15.16 2.52 -0.70
N PHE A 80 -14.71 1.98 -1.84
CA PHE A 80 -14.28 0.57 -1.93
C PHE A 80 -12.79 0.39 -1.66
N TRP A 81 -11.95 1.41 -1.94
CA TRP A 81 -10.49 1.33 -1.83
C TRP A 81 -9.93 2.10 -0.64
N GLY A 82 -10.71 3.07 -0.11
CA GLY A 82 -10.19 4.05 0.84
C GLY A 82 -9.69 3.46 2.16
N HIS A 83 -10.10 2.26 2.50
CA HIS A 83 -9.65 1.58 3.72
C HIS A 83 -8.41 0.71 3.53
N ILE A 84 -7.93 0.56 2.28
CA ILE A 84 -6.68 -0.16 2.02
C ILE A 84 -5.51 0.70 2.50
N PRO A 85 -4.61 0.15 3.34
CA PRO A 85 -3.51 0.96 3.88
C PRO A 85 -2.50 1.34 2.79
N VAL A 86 -1.92 2.53 2.95
CA VAL A 86 -0.89 3.07 2.06
C VAL A 86 0.35 3.43 2.87
N LEU A 87 1.48 2.88 2.48
CA LEU A 87 2.79 3.21 3.03
C LEU A 87 3.55 4.06 1.99
N PHE A 88 3.84 5.32 2.33
CA PHE A 88 4.66 6.16 1.47
C PHE A 88 6.14 5.80 1.63
N LEU A 89 6.82 5.61 0.50
CA LEU A 89 8.27 5.44 0.42
C LEU A 89 8.86 6.68 -0.25
N THR A 90 9.50 7.55 0.53
CA THR A 90 9.99 8.83 0.02
C THR A 90 11.27 9.24 0.76
N THR A 91 11.87 10.38 0.39
CA THR A 91 13.10 10.85 1.06
C THR A 91 12.81 11.27 2.50
N HIS A 92 13.83 11.23 3.36
CA HIS A 92 13.69 11.67 4.76
C HIS A 92 13.29 13.14 4.88
N GLY A 93 13.80 14.01 4.02
CA GLY A 93 13.43 15.42 4.01
C GLY A 93 11.97 15.64 3.66
N GLU A 94 11.46 14.88 2.70
CA GLU A 94 10.04 14.93 2.29
C GLU A 94 9.13 14.37 3.37
N ILE A 95 9.59 13.42 4.18
CA ILE A 95 8.81 12.91 5.32
C ILE A 95 8.46 14.03 6.29
N GLU A 96 9.43 14.90 6.61
CA GLU A 96 9.18 16.02 7.51
C GLU A 96 8.08 16.94 6.98
N GLU A 97 8.06 17.19 5.68
CA GLU A 97 7.00 17.97 5.03
C GLU A 97 5.65 17.25 5.09
N LEU A 98 5.64 15.94 4.83
CA LEU A 98 4.42 15.13 4.83
C LEU A 98 3.83 14.98 6.23
N VAL A 99 4.66 14.90 7.26
CA VAL A 99 4.19 14.80 8.65
C VAL A 99 3.39 16.05 9.05
N LYS A 100 3.76 17.22 8.53
CA LYS A 100 3.01 18.45 8.76
C LYS A 100 1.65 18.45 8.06
N GLY A 101 1.52 17.68 6.98
CA GLY A 101 0.29 17.55 6.20
C GLY A 101 -0.42 16.20 6.33
N LEU A 102 -0.10 15.42 7.35
CA LEU A 102 -0.61 14.07 7.55
C LEU A 102 -2.12 13.94 7.44
N THR A 103 -2.84 14.87 8.05
CA THR A 103 -4.29 14.87 8.05
C THR A 103 -4.90 15.11 6.67
N GLU A 104 -4.12 15.70 5.75
CA GLU A 104 -4.58 16.00 4.39
C GLU A 104 -4.43 14.81 3.46
N LEU A 105 -3.32 14.06 3.56
CA LEU A 105 -3.01 12.96 2.63
C LEU A 105 -3.54 11.61 3.08
N GLN A 106 -3.86 11.44 4.37
CA GLN A 106 -4.42 10.20 4.90
C GLN A 106 -3.56 8.96 4.68
N ALA A 107 -2.23 9.14 4.61
CA ALA A 107 -1.30 8.01 4.56
C ALA A 107 -1.30 7.28 5.89
N ASP A 108 -1.15 5.96 5.84
CA ASP A 108 -1.15 5.13 7.06
C ASP A 108 0.22 5.10 7.72
N ASP A 109 1.29 5.23 6.93
CA ASP A 109 2.66 5.27 7.46
C ASP A 109 3.61 5.85 6.40
N TYR A 110 4.83 6.15 6.82
CA TYR A 110 5.90 6.69 5.98
C TYR A 110 7.21 5.96 6.24
N LEU A 111 8.01 5.76 5.21
CA LEU A 111 9.34 5.18 5.32
C LEU A 111 10.30 5.93 4.41
N GLY A 112 11.45 6.36 4.96
CA GLY A 112 12.44 7.17 4.24
C GLY A 112 13.34 6.35 3.34
N LYS A 113 13.59 6.85 2.14
CA LYS A 113 14.60 6.32 1.22
C LYS A 113 15.95 6.98 1.50
N PRO A 114 17.07 6.26 1.51
CA PRO A 114 17.16 4.80 1.43
C PRO A 114 16.62 4.13 2.69
N PHE A 115 15.88 3.06 2.53
CA PHE A 115 15.27 2.35 3.65
C PHE A 115 16.08 1.11 4.05
N ASN A 116 16.01 0.77 5.32
CA ASN A 116 16.58 -0.45 5.84
C ASN A 116 15.63 -1.62 5.50
N PRO A 117 16.12 -2.74 4.93
CA PRO A 117 15.27 -3.88 4.60
C PRO A 117 14.43 -4.40 5.78
N SER A 118 15.02 -4.51 6.96
CA SER A 118 14.30 -4.98 8.15
C SER A 118 13.19 -4.03 8.56
N GLU A 119 13.40 -2.73 8.42
CA GLU A 119 12.39 -1.72 8.73
C GLU A 119 11.22 -1.78 7.74
N LEU A 120 11.52 -1.92 6.44
CA LEU A 120 10.48 -2.09 5.43
C LEU A 120 9.63 -3.33 5.74
N GLN A 121 10.27 -4.46 6.02
CA GLN A 121 9.59 -5.70 6.38
C GLN A 121 8.69 -5.54 7.61
N ALA A 122 9.19 -4.87 8.64
CA ALA A 122 8.43 -4.65 9.87
C ALA A 122 7.20 -3.78 9.65
N ARG A 123 7.32 -2.71 8.89
CA ARG A 123 6.19 -1.81 8.61
C ARG A 123 5.15 -2.49 7.73
N VAL A 124 5.58 -3.24 6.72
CA VAL A 124 4.68 -4.02 5.87
C VAL A 124 3.88 -5.02 6.70
N LYS A 125 4.55 -5.79 7.56
CA LYS A 125 3.88 -6.74 8.45
C LYS A 125 2.86 -6.06 9.36
N SER A 126 3.24 -4.94 9.95
CA SER A 126 2.37 -4.20 10.87
C SER A 126 1.10 -3.75 10.19
N LEU A 127 1.22 -3.14 9.02
CA LEU A 127 0.07 -2.66 8.25
C LEU A 127 -0.82 -3.81 7.76
N LEU A 128 -0.20 -4.90 7.32
CA LEU A 128 -0.96 -6.08 6.86
C LEU A 128 -1.71 -6.77 8.00
N ARG A 129 -1.14 -6.82 9.21
CA ARG A 129 -1.85 -7.38 10.38
C ARG A 129 -3.12 -6.62 10.67
N VAL A 130 -3.06 -5.30 10.67
CA VAL A 130 -4.24 -4.45 10.87
C VAL A 130 -5.26 -4.70 9.77
N ARG A 131 -4.81 -4.72 8.52
CA ARG A 131 -5.69 -4.94 7.36
C ARG A 131 -6.37 -6.32 7.43
N MET A 132 -5.62 -7.37 7.76
CA MET A 132 -6.17 -8.72 7.86
C MET A 132 -7.18 -8.85 9.01
N ALA A 133 -6.92 -8.20 10.14
CA ALA A 133 -7.85 -8.16 11.26
C ALA A 133 -9.16 -7.46 10.88
N GLU A 134 -9.08 -6.34 10.13
CA GLU A 134 -10.26 -5.64 9.64
C GLU A 134 -11.09 -6.51 8.69
N LYS A 135 -10.44 -7.21 7.76
CA LYS A 135 -11.09 -8.12 6.82
C LYS A 135 -11.81 -9.25 7.55
N GLU A 136 -11.19 -9.82 8.57
CA GLU A 136 -11.78 -10.88 9.39
C GLU A 136 -13.00 -10.38 10.15
N THR A 137 -12.92 -9.20 10.73
CA THR A 137 -14.04 -8.57 11.43
C THR A 137 -15.22 -8.35 10.49
N LEU A 138 -14.97 -7.84 9.29
CA LEU A 138 -16.00 -7.63 8.26
C LEU A 138 -16.65 -8.96 7.84
N ARG A 139 -15.84 -10.01 7.67
CA ARG A 139 -16.32 -11.35 7.33
C ARG A 139 -17.25 -11.90 8.41
N LEU A 140 -16.86 -11.80 9.68
CA LEU A 140 -17.65 -12.28 10.81
C LEU A 140 -18.97 -11.50 10.95
N ASN A 141 -18.94 -10.20 10.79
CA ASN A 141 -20.14 -9.36 10.83
C ASN A 141 -21.10 -9.73 9.72
N SER A 142 -20.60 -10.01 8.52
CA SER A 142 -21.41 -10.44 7.38
C SER A 142 -22.09 -11.79 7.66
N GLU A 143 -21.38 -12.74 8.28
CA GLU A 143 -21.94 -14.04 8.67
C GLU A 143 -23.05 -13.90 9.73
N LEU A 144 -22.84 -13.01 10.71
CA LEU A 144 -23.85 -12.73 11.74
C LEU A 144 -25.11 -12.13 11.13
N ASP A 145 -24.98 -11.21 10.20
CA ASP A 145 -26.11 -10.59 9.51
C ASP A 145 -26.90 -11.63 8.72
N VAL A 146 -26.23 -12.57 8.09
CA VAL A 146 -26.88 -13.66 7.32
C VAL A 146 -27.60 -14.62 8.25
N SER A 147 -27.12 -14.86 9.46
CA SER A 147 -27.72 -15.79 10.41
C SER A 147 -28.92 -15.21 11.15
N LEU A 148 -29.14 -13.91 11.08
CA LEU A 148 -30.31 -13.26 11.65
C LEU A 148 -31.51 -13.31 10.70
#